data_a6af505adda4c32455b774a5233aaca4
#
_entry.id   a6af505adda4c32455b774a5233aaca4
#
_cell.length_a   1.000
_cell.length_b   1.000
_cell.length_c   1.000
_cell.angle_alpha   90.00
_cell.angle_beta   90.00
_cell.angle_gamma   90.00
#
_symmetry.space_group_name_H-M   'P 1'
#
loop_
_entity.id
_entity.type
_entity.pdbx_description
1 polymer ?
#
loop_
_entity_poly.entity_id
_entity_poly.type
_entity_poly.pdbx_seq_one_letter_code
_entity_poly.pdbx_strand_id
1 'polypeptide(L)'
;MFVVVLFNMSNIRFFYHTAFVLANEAALQKWLKRVVSAEKKELLQVEYSFVDEKEITKLNKTHLGHNHPTDVLAFDYSGGNQVHAEIFVCEQVVKSNAAELNEPFLKELHRVILHGLLHLLGHNDKTLEEQKKIRSLEEKYLKEL
;
A
#
# COMPACT_ATOMS: atom_id res chain seq x y z
N MET A 1 -19.02 35.48 5.72
CA MET A 1 -17.76 35.13 5.08
C MET A 1 -17.38 33.73 5.51
N PHE A 2 -17.39 32.81 4.57
CA PHE A 2 -17.00 31.44 4.87
C PHE A 2 -15.50 31.37 4.73
N VAL A 3 -14.80 31.10 5.86
CA VAL A 3 -13.43 30.71 5.82
C VAL A 3 -13.44 29.22 5.42
N VAL A 4 -13.20 28.97 4.16
CA VAL A 4 -12.87 27.60 3.75
C VAL A 4 -11.49 27.33 4.32
N VAL A 5 -11.45 26.75 5.50
CA VAL A 5 -10.24 26.12 5.97
C VAL A 5 -10.07 24.91 5.07
N LEU A 6 -9.29 25.07 4.02
CA LEU A 6 -8.76 23.97 3.28
C LEU A 6 -7.84 23.22 4.25
N PHE A 7 -8.42 22.29 5.00
CA PHE A 7 -7.63 21.25 5.60
C PHE A 7 -6.93 20.59 4.43
N ASN A 8 -5.63 20.70 4.42
CA ASN A 8 -4.79 19.99 3.48
C ASN A 8 -4.88 18.51 3.87
N MET A 9 -6.07 17.93 3.65
CA MET A 9 -6.29 16.51 3.87
C MET A 9 -5.46 15.79 2.82
N SER A 10 -4.42 15.12 3.27
CA SER A 10 -3.64 14.29 2.38
C SER A 10 -4.56 13.28 1.69
N ASN A 11 -4.40 13.10 0.39
CA ASN A 11 -5.13 12.10 -0.37
C ASN A 11 -4.62 10.68 -0.07
N ILE A 12 -3.57 10.55 0.70
CA ILE A 12 -3.09 9.29 1.26
C ILE A 12 -3.24 9.35 2.76
N ARG A 13 -4.00 8.40 3.31
CA ARG A 13 -4.29 8.33 4.74
C ARG A 13 -3.92 6.98 5.30
N PHE A 14 -3.50 6.97 6.57
CA PHE A 14 -3.16 5.76 7.30
C PHE A 14 -4.06 5.63 8.52
N PHE A 15 -4.65 4.44 8.68
CA PHE A 15 -5.51 4.09 9.80
C PHE A 15 -4.93 2.87 10.51
N TYR A 16 -5.01 2.85 11.84
CA TYR A 16 -4.42 1.82 12.66
C TYR A 16 -5.48 1.10 13.49
N HIS A 17 -5.63 -0.19 13.26
CA HIS A 17 -6.54 -1.06 14.00
C HIS A 17 -5.79 -2.03 14.90
N THR A 18 -4.48 -1.80 15.08
CA THR A 18 -3.58 -2.54 15.96
C THR A 18 -2.75 -1.52 16.75
N ALA A 19 -1.88 -1.99 17.63
CA ALA A 19 -0.96 -1.12 18.36
C ALA A 19 0.17 -0.54 17.49
N PHE A 20 0.33 -1.05 16.28
CA PHE A 20 1.35 -0.58 15.34
C PHE A 20 1.01 0.81 14.81
N VAL A 21 2.00 1.68 14.71
CA VAL A 21 1.89 3.02 14.14
C VAL A 21 3.15 3.33 13.32
N LEU A 22 2.96 3.90 12.13
CA LEU A 22 4.07 4.37 11.31
C LEU A 22 4.74 5.59 11.96
N ALA A 23 6.07 5.59 11.97
CA ALA A 23 6.83 6.73 12.50
C ALA A 23 7.00 7.87 11.49
N ASN A 24 6.80 7.60 10.19
CA ASN A 24 7.15 8.51 9.09
C ASN A 24 6.01 8.74 8.10
N GLU A 25 4.78 8.90 8.59
CA GLU A 25 3.60 9.09 7.73
C GLU A 25 3.76 10.18 6.69
N ALA A 26 4.22 11.35 7.10
CA ALA A 26 4.36 12.50 6.19
C ALA A 26 5.33 12.21 5.05
N ALA A 27 6.45 11.56 5.33
CA ALA A 27 7.43 11.18 4.32
C ALA A 27 6.84 10.13 3.36
N LEU A 28 6.12 9.16 3.88
CA LEU A 28 5.46 8.13 3.07
C LEU A 28 4.36 8.73 2.18
N GLN A 29 3.57 9.64 2.70
CA GLN A 29 2.54 10.34 1.91
C GLN A 29 3.14 11.06 0.72
N LYS A 30 4.21 11.81 0.92
CA LYS A 30 4.92 12.54 -0.15
C LYS A 30 5.50 11.58 -1.18
N TRP A 31 6.12 10.52 -0.70
CA TRP A 31 6.74 9.51 -1.56
C TRP A 31 5.70 8.81 -2.43
N LEU A 32 4.62 8.34 -1.86
CA LEU A 32 3.56 7.64 -2.60
C LEU A 32 2.87 8.56 -3.61
N LYS A 33 2.69 9.83 -3.27
CA LYS A 33 2.18 10.83 -4.23
C LYS A 33 3.10 10.99 -5.42
N ARG A 34 4.42 11.02 -5.19
CA ARG A 34 5.40 11.08 -6.28
C ARG A 34 5.34 9.85 -7.17
N VAL A 35 5.14 8.67 -6.59
CA VAL A 35 4.98 7.43 -7.36
C VAL A 35 3.77 7.50 -8.28
N VAL A 36 2.62 7.92 -7.76
CA VAL A 36 1.40 8.07 -8.57
C VAL A 36 1.63 9.04 -9.73
N SER A 37 2.27 10.18 -9.47
CA SER A 37 2.60 11.16 -10.51
C SER A 37 3.57 10.61 -11.54
N ALA A 38 4.61 9.90 -11.11
CA ALA A 38 5.59 9.29 -12.00
C ALA A 38 4.96 8.25 -12.94
N GLU A 39 3.91 7.57 -12.46
CA GLU A 39 3.13 6.60 -13.23
C GLU A 39 2.02 7.26 -14.05
N LYS A 40 2.00 8.59 -14.12
CA LYS A 40 1.08 9.41 -14.94
C LYS A 40 -0.39 9.18 -14.58
N LYS A 41 -0.68 8.99 -13.31
CA LYS A 41 -2.03 8.87 -12.76
C LYS A 41 -2.33 10.07 -11.86
N GLU A 42 -3.60 10.28 -11.60
CA GLU A 42 -4.07 11.27 -10.64
C GLU A 42 -4.51 10.57 -9.36
N LEU A 43 -4.05 11.08 -8.24
CA LEU A 43 -4.41 10.54 -6.93
C LEU A 43 -5.71 11.18 -6.46
N LEU A 44 -6.79 10.40 -6.42
CA LEU A 44 -8.03 10.84 -5.81
C LEU A 44 -7.97 10.60 -4.30
N GLN A 45 -7.87 9.34 -3.89
CA GLN A 45 -7.75 8.97 -2.49
C GLN A 45 -7.27 7.52 -2.35
N VAL A 46 -6.29 7.30 -1.49
CA VAL A 46 -5.85 5.95 -1.09
C VAL A 46 -5.80 5.89 0.43
N GLU A 47 -6.50 4.93 1.01
CA GLU A 47 -6.53 4.71 2.45
C GLU A 47 -5.83 3.39 2.76
N TYR A 48 -4.80 3.47 3.60
CA TYR A 48 -4.11 2.30 4.14
C TYR A 48 -4.64 2.01 5.53
N SER A 49 -5.06 0.78 5.77
CA SER A 49 -5.48 0.32 7.10
C SER A 49 -4.59 -0.81 7.57
N PHE A 50 -3.98 -0.63 8.74
CA PHE A 50 -3.17 -1.66 9.38
C PHE A 50 -4.07 -2.50 10.27
N VAL A 51 -4.16 -3.79 9.96
CA VAL A 51 -5.08 -4.75 10.60
C VAL A 51 -4.32 -5.97 11.08
N ASP A 52 -4.90 -6.72 12.00
CA ASP A 52 -4.31 -7.96 12.51
C ASP A 52 -4.54 -9.15 11.56
N GLU A 53 -3.90 -10.28 11.87
CA GLU A 53 -4.01 -11.49 11.06
C GLU A 53 -5.44 -12.00 10.95
N LYS A 54 -6.21 -11.91 12.01
CA LYS A 54 -7.61 -12.35 12.02
C LYS A 54 -8.46 -11.55 11.04
N GLU A 55 -8.31 -10.24 11.06
CA GLU A 55 -9.07 -9.34 10.18
C GLU A 55 -8.67 -9.51 8.72
N ILE A 56 -7.36 -9.56 8.42
CA ILE A 56 -6.93 -9.71 7.03
C ILE A 56 -7.27 -11.09 6.47
N THR A 57 -7.27 -12.12 7.30
CA THR A 57 -7.74 -13.46 6.90
C THR A 57 -9.23 -13.44 6.55
N LYS A 58 -10.03 -12.76 7.35
CA LYS A 58 -11.46 -12.58 7.10
C LYS A 58 -11.72 -11.86 5.78
N LEU A 59 -11.01 -10.77 5.54
CA LEU A 59 -11.11 -10.01 4.29
C LEU A 59 -10.67 -10.86 3.08
N ASN A 60 -9.59 -11.60 3.22
CA ASN A 60 -9.05 -12.47 2.17
C ASN A 60 -10.04 -13.59 1.82
N LYS A 61 -10.64 -14.20 2.83
CA LYS A 61 -11.65 -15.25 2.66
C LYS A 61 -12.92 -14.70 1.99
N THR A 62 -13.43 -13.58 2.49
CA THR A 62 -14.69 -13.00 2.00
C THR A 62 -14.59 -12.53 0.55
N HIS A 63 -13.48 -11.90 0.18
CA HIS A 63 -13.34 -11.25 -1.13
C HIS A 63 -12.60 -12.09 -2.17
N LEU A 64 -11.65 -12.95 -1.75
CA LEU A 64 -10.81 -13.74 -2.66
C LEU A 64 -10.97 -15.26 -2.47
N GLY A 65 -11.73 -15.70 -1.48
CA GLY A 65 -11.91 -17.11 -1.19
C GLY A 65 -10.70 -17.79 -0.56
N HIS A 66 -9.70 -17.03 -0.11
CA HIS A 66 -8.48 -17.54 0.51
C HIS A 66 -8.58 -17.46 2.02
N ASN A 67 -8.62 -18.61 2.70
CA ASN A 67 -8.76 -18.69 4.16
C ASN A 67 -7.40 -18.73 4.86
N HIS A 68 -6.56 -17.73 4.62
CA HIS A 68 -5.26 -17.57 5.26
C HIS A 68 -4.88 -16.09 5.32
N PRO A 69 -3.97 -15.70 6.25
CA PRO A 69 -3.48 -14.33 6.29
C PRO A 69 -2.59 -14.04 5.09
N THR A 70 -2.52 -12.76 4.72
CA THR A 70 -1.60 -12.23 3.71
C THR A 70 -1.01 -10.92 4.24
N ASP A 71 0.03 -10.43 3.59
CA ASP A 71 0.67 -9.17 3.99
C ASP A 71 -0.14 -7.95 3.55
N VAL A 72 -0.75 -8.00 2.36
CA VAL A 72 -1.46 -6.86 1.78
C VAL A 72 -2.64 -7.30 0.93
N LEU A 73 -3.73 -6.52 0.99
CA LEU A 73 -4.90 -6.63 0.11
C LEU A 73 -5.23 -5.24 -0.40
N ALA A 74 -5.42 -5.11 -1.70
CA ALA A 74 -5.81 -3.86 -2.33
C ALA A 74 -7.20 -3.99 -2.96
N PHE A 75 -8.09 -3.04 -2.65
CA PHE A 75 -9.41 -2.92 -3.23
C PHE A 75 -9.47 -1.68 -4.08
N ASP A 76 -9.63 -1.88 -5.38
CA ASP A 76 -9.55 -0.83 -6.38
C ASP A 76 -10.93 -0.26 -6.71
N TYR A 77 -11.12 1.02 -6.45
CA TYR A 77 -12.31 1.78 -6.79
C TYR A 77 -12.02 2.83 -7.86
N SER A 78 -10.87 2.71 -8.51
CA SER A 78 -10.39 3.68 -9.49
C SER A 78 -11.28 3.76 -10.71
N GLY A 79 -11.35 4.95 -11.31
CA GLY A 79 -12.07 5.20 -12.54
C GLY A 79 -11.26 6.11 -13.45
N GLY A 80 -11.16 5.76 -14.74
CA GLY A 80 -10.36 6.52 -15.68
C GLY A 80 -8.90 6.60 -15.26
N ASN A 81 -8.37 7.82 -15.13
CA ASN A 81 -6.99 8.07 -14.73
C ASN A 81 -6.84 8.35 -13.22
N GLN A 82 -7.92 8.31 -12.46
CA GLN A 82 -7.92 8.62 -11.03
C GLN A 82 -7.78 7.36 -10.19
N VAL A 83 -6.85 7.39 -9.23
CA VAL A 83 -6.59 6.30 -8.31
C VAL A 83 -7.42 6.51 -7.04
N HIS A 84 -8.30 5.55 -6.76
CA HIS A 84 -9.12 5.52 -5.58
C HIS A 84 -9.14 4.10 -5.04
N ALA A 85 -8.72 3.89 -3.80
CA ALA A 85 -8.56 2.54 -3.28
C ALA A 85 -8.49 2.49 -1.76
N GLU A 86 -8.73 1.28 -1.24
CA GLU A 86 -8.41 0.90 0.13
C GLU A 86 -7.35 -0.21 0.08
N ILE A 87 -6.32 -0.08 0.89
CA ILE A 87 -5.25 -1.07 1.00
C ILE A 87 -5.15 -1.50 2.46
N PHE A 88 -5.26 -2.79 2.71
CA PHE A 88 -5.12 -3.38 4.04
C PHE A 88 -3.75 -4.03 4.15
N VAL A 89 -3.03 -3.71 5.22
CA VAL A 89 -1.69 -4.23 5.49
C VAL A 89 -1.71 -4.93 6.85
N CYS A 90 -1.16 -6.14 6.90
CA CYS A 90 -0.96 -6.87 8.14
C CYS A 90 0.51 -6.81 8.53
N GLU A 91 0.87 -5.95 9.50
CA GLU A 91 2.27 -5.76 9.89
C GLU A 91 2.89 -7.02 10.50
N GLN A 92 2.09 -7.87 11.12
CA GLN A 92 2.57 -9.14 11.69
C GLN A 92 3.07 -10.10 10.60
N VAL A 93 2.32 -10.19 9.48
CA VAL A 93 2.74 -10.99 8.33
C VAL A 93 3.97 -10.37 7.66
N VAL A 94 4.01 -9.04 7.57
CA VAL A 94 5.19 -8.33 7.03
C VAL A 94 6.43 -8.64 7.86
N LYS A 95 6.33 -8.64 9.19
CA LYS A 95 7.43 -9.00 10.09
C LYS A 95 7.93 -10.42 9.84
N SER A 96 7.02 -11.37 9.73
CA SER A 96 7.36 -12.77 9.44
C SER A 96 8.07 -12.91 8.09
N ASN A 97 7.57 -12.24 7.07
CA ASN A 97 8.17 -12.24 5.73
C ASN A 97 9.56 -11.62 5.73
N ALA A 98 9.73 -10.51 6.43
CA ALA A 98 11.04 -9.84 6.57
C ALA A 98 12.07 -10.77 7.21
N ALA A 99 11.68 -11.49 8.27
CA ALA A 99 12.55 -12.46 8.95
C ALA A 99 12.94 -13.60 8.00
N GLU A 100 12.01 -14.15 7.25
CA GLU A 100 12.28 -15.21 6.26
C GLU A 100 13.22 -14.75 5.14
N LEU A 101 13.07 -13.50 4.70
CA LEU A 101 13.88 -12.89 3.65
C LEU A 101 15.23 -12.37 4.19
N ASN A 102 15.43 -12.41 5.50
CA ASN A 102 16.60 -11.83 6.17
C ASN A 102 16.78 -10.34 5.83
N GLU A 103 15.66 -9.61 5.81
CA GLU A 103 15.61 -8.18 5.51
C GLU A 103 15.12 -7.37 6.73
N PRO A 104 15.50 -6.09 6.87
CA PRO A 104 14.94 -5.24 7.89
C PRO A 104 13.42 -5.09 7.75
N PHE A 105 12.71 -5.08 8.86
CA PHE A 105 11.24 -4.94 8.88
C PHE A 105 10.77 -3.71 8.12
N LEU A 106 11.37 -2.54 8.37
CA LEU A 106 10.93 -1.30 7.71
C LEU A 106 11.11 -1.35 6.19
N LYS A 107 12.17 -1.98 5.71
CA LYS A 107 12.39 -2.14 4.27
C LYS A 107 11.28 -2.99 3.64
N GLU A 108 10.94 -4.11 4.25
CA GLU A 108 9.85 -4.97 3.77
C GLU A 108 8.50 -4.28 3.89
N LEU A 109 8.25 -3.53 4.96
CA LEU A 109 7.02 -2.77 5.14
C LEU A 109 6.84 -1.73 4.04
N HIS A 110 7.87 -0.96 3.75
CA HIS A 110 7.82 0.05 2.68
C HIS A 110 7.60 -0.61 1.32
N ARG A 111 8.24 -1.75 1.08
CA ARG A 111 8.04 -2.52 -0.15
C ARG A 111 6.60 -2.99 -0.30
N VAL A 112 6.01 -3.51 0.76
CA VAL A 112 4.61 -4.00 0.76
C VAL A 112 3.62 -2.84 0.55
N ILE A 113 3.83 -1.72 1.22
CA ILE A 113 3.00 -0.51 1.03
C ILE A 113 3.05 -0.06 -0.43
N LEU A 114 4.24 -0.01 -1.00
CA LEU A 114 4.43 0.35 -2.41
C LEU A 114 3.83 -0.68 -3.36
N HIS A 115 4.01 -1.96 -3.08
CA HIS A 115 3.52 -3.07 -3.89
C HIS A 115 2.00 -3.01 -4.10
N GLY A 116 1.25 -2.77 -3.04
CA GLY A 116 -0.19 -2.59 -3.11
C GLY A 116 -0.58 -1.43 -4.01
N LEU A 117 0.14 -0.32 -3.93
CA LEU A 117 -0.10 0.84 -4.79
C LEU A 117 0.24 0.54 -6.26
N LEU A 118 1.34 -0.14 -6.52
CA LEU A 118 1.74 -0.50 -7.89
C LEU A 118 0.69 -1.39 -8.58
N HIS A 119 0.06 -2.29 -7.86
CA HIS A 119 -1.06 -3.07 -8.39
C HIS A 119 -2.21 -2.16 -8.84
N LEU A 120 -2.54 -1.15 -8.04
CA LEU A 120 -3.59 -0.19 -8.39
C LEU A 120 -3.23 0.67 -9.61
N LEU A 121 -1.94 0.84 -9.84
CA LEU A 121 -1.43 1.59 -11.00
C LEU A 121 -1.32 0.73 -12.26
N GLY A 122 -1.78 -0.52 -12.21
CA GLY A 122 -1.87 -1.41 -13.36
C GLY A 122 -0.74 -2.42 -13.50
N HIS A 123 0.15 -2.52 -12.51
CA HIS A 123 1.24 -3.49 -12.55
C HIS A 123 0.81 -4.81 -11.95
N ASN A 124 0.79 -5.86 -12.76
CA ASN A 124 0.46 -7.21 -12.32
C ASN A 124 1.71 -7.99 -11.90
N ASP A 125 1.52 -9.17 -11.29
CA ASP A 125 2.60 -10.04 -10.86
C ASP A 125 2.32 -11.52 -11.08
N LYS A 126 1.46 -11.82 -12.05
CA LYS A 126 1.04 -13.21 -12.36
C LYS A 126 2.07 -13.97 -13.18
N THR A 127 2.74 -13.30 -14.12
CA THR A 127 3.78 -13.91 -14.95
C THR A 127 5.16 -13.58 -14.40
N LEU A 128 6.18 -14.34 -14.82
CA LEU A 128 7.58 -14.06 -14.43
C LEU A 128 8.04 -12.69 -14.91
N GLU A 129 7.65 -12.28 -16.12
CA GLU A 129 7.96 -10.95 -16.65
C GLU A 129 7.34 -9.85 -15.81
N GLU A 130 6.05 -10.00 -15.46
CA GLU A 130 5.34 -9.05 -14.62
C GLU A 130 5.97 -8.97 -13.23
N GLN A 131 6.34 -10.09 -12.62
CA GLN A 131 7.02 -10.14 -11.33
C GLN A 131 8.37 -9.43 -11.37
N LYS A 132 9.16 -9.61 -12.42
CA LYS A 132 10.43 -8.91 -12.60
C LYS A 132 10.23 -7.41 -12.75
N LYS A 133 9.24 -7.01 -13.54
CA LYS A 133 8.92 -5.60 -13.77
C LYS A 133 8.49 -4.89 -12.48
N ILE A 134 7.56 -5.47 -11.73
CA ILE A 134 7.08 -4.86 -10.49
C ILE A 134 8.20 -4.78 -9.45
N ARG A 135 9.04 -5.80 -9.35
CA ARG A 135 10.21 -5.81 -8.47
C ARG A 135 11.20 -4.72 -8.84
N SER A 136 11.46 -4.53 -10.12
CA SER A 136 12.34 -3.46 -10.62
C SER A 136 11.79 -2.08 -10.27
N LEU A 137 10.48 -1.89 -10.38
CA LEU A 137 9.82 -0.63 -9.98
C LEU A 137 9.88 -0.42 -8.47
N GLU A 138 9.66 -1.47 -7.68
CA GLU A 138 9.80 -1.40 -6.23
C GLU A 138 11.21 -0.94 -5.84
N GLU A 139 12.25 -1.55 -6.40
CA GLU A 139 13.64 -1.16 -6.14
C GLU A 139 13.92 0.29 -6.53
N LYS A 140 13.43 0.70 -7.70
CA LYS A 140 13.59 2.07 -8.20
C LYS A 140 12.97 3.09 -7.24
N TYR A 141 11.71 2.89 -6.87
CA TYR A 141 10.99 3.85 -6.02
C TYR A 141 11.46 3.82 -4.56
N LEU A 142 11.86 2.66 -4.05
CA LEU A 142 12.40 2.56 -2.69
C LEU A 142 13.67 3.39 -2.49
N LYS A 143 14.47 3.56 -3.53
CA LYS A 143 15.66 4.42 -3.46
C LYS A 143 15.33 5.90 -3.30
N GLU A 144 14.12 6.29 -3.60
CA GLU A 144 13.66 7.68 -3.53
C GLU A 144 13.05 8.04 -2.17
N LEU A 145 12.89 7.06 -1.29
CA LEU A 145 12.29 7.24 0.04
C LEU A 145 13.30 7.75 1.08
#